data_6e5ba1767a7584e0908426121a48e73f
#
_entry.id   6e5ba1767a7584e0908426121a48e73f
#
_cell.length_a   1.000
_cell.length_b   1.000
_cell.length_c   1.000
_cell.angle_alpha   90.00
_cell.angle_beta   90.00
_cell.angle_gamma   90.00
#
_symmetry.space_group_name_H-M   'P 1'
#
loop_
_entity.id
_entity.type
_entity.pdbx_description
1 polymer ?
#
loop_
_entity_poly.entity_id
_entity_poly.type
_entity_poly.pdbx_seq_one_letter_code
_entity_poly.pdbx_strand_id
1 'polypeptide(L)'
;MVKKSPTVEIEERFNLVVEEFGVLLRRAIVRFCPRDKGLQFDDIEQEARMRLWRALQDEREVTNYASYLYRIAATATIDAMRRVQARHEEQLEILIEQRTDDGDIMLAPAPVKDSPERLAESREAVDKVMSAVAKLPDAQRRAVGMYLQGMTSQDVADLMGWSEPKSRNLVYRGLKELRKSLREEGIDYEIE
;
A
#
# COMPACT_ATOMS: atom_id res chain seq x y z
N MET A 1 24.01 -30.86 -12.58
CA MET A 1 23.08 -29.79 -12.21
C MET A 1 23.66 -28.46 -12.72
N VAL A 2 23.06 -27.89 -13.75
CA VAL A 2 23.51 -26.59 -14.31
C VAL A 2 23.02 -25.51 -13.33
N LYS A 3 23.94 -24.77 -12.70
CA LYS A 3 23.60 -23.57 -11.91
C LYS A 3 23.01 -22.55 -12.88
N LYS A 4 21.73 -22.21 -12.72
CA LYS A 4 21.10 -21.09 -13.46
C LYS A 4 21.89 -19.80 -13.16
N SER A 5 22.01 -18.95 -14.17
CA SER A 5 22.58 -17.61 -13.98
C SER A 5 21.71 -16.81 -12.98
N PRO A 6 22.28 -16.01 -12.07
CA PRO A 6 21.51 -15.19 -11.13
C PRO A 6 20.43 -14.32 -11.80
N THR A 7 20.72 -13.84 -12.99
CA THR A 7 19.76 -13.04 -13.78
C THR A 7 18.52 -13.85 -14.18
N VAL A 8 18.68 -15.14 -14.53
CA VAL A 8 17.56 -16.01 -14.92
C VAL A 8 16.68 -16.32 -13.70
N GLU A 9 17.24 -16.49 -12.53
CA GLU A 9 16.49 -16.71 -11.30
C GLU A 9 15.67 -15.47 -10.88
N ILE A 10 16.23 -14.27 -11.06
CA ILE A 10 15.52 -13.00 -10.80
C ILE A 10 14.38 -12.83 -11.79
N GLU A 11 14.60 -13.10 -13.07
CA GLU A 11 13.58 -13.00 -14.13
C GLU A 11 12.41 -13.98 -13.88
N GLU A 12 12.70 -15.23 -13.54
CA GLU A 12 11.67 -16.21 -13.19
C GLU A 12 10.86 -15.76 -11.98
N ARG A 13 11.53 -15.26 -10.92
CA ARG A 13 10.86 -14.75 -9.71
C ARG A 13 10.01 -13.52 -10.00
N PHE A 14 10.51 -12.59 -10.82
CA PHE A 14 9.75 -11.42 -11.24
C PHE A 14 8.49 -11.82 -12.02
N ASN A 15 8.60 -12.72 -12.97
CA ASN A 15 7.47 -13.18 -13.78
C ASN A 15 6.41 -13.87 -12.90
N LEU A 16 6.80 -14.72 -11.96
CA LEU A 16 5.88 -15.34 -11.00
C LEU A 16 5.13 -14.31 -10.17
N VAL A 17 5.83 -13.30 -9.64
CA VAL A 17 5.21 -12.23 -8.84
C VAL A 17 4.25 -11.39 -9.69
N VAL A 18 4.63 -11.06 -10.92
CA VAL A 18 3.76 -10.29 -11.83
C VAL A 18 2.54 -11.09 -12.26
N GLU A 19 2.67 -12.40 -12.48
CA GLU A 19 1.55 -13.28 -12.82
C GLU A 19 0.57 -13.38 -11.64
N GLU A 20 1.07 -13.61 -10.42
CA GLU A 20 0.24 -13.79 -9.22
C GLU A 20 -0.41 -12.47 -8.76
N PHE A 21 0.34 -11.38 -8.74
CA PHE A 21 -0.09 -10.12 -8.14
C PHE A 21 -0.34 -8.97 -9.13
N GLY A 22 -0.20 -9.18 -10.43
CA GLY A 22 -0.34 -8.11 -11.43
C GLY A 22 -1.72 -7.46 -11.43
N VAL A 23 -2.78 -8.23 -11.19
CA VAL A 23 -4.15 -7.70 -11.07
C VAL A 23 -4.29 -6.81 -9.82
N LEU A 24 -3.66 -7.21 -8.71
CA LEU A 24 -3.64 -6.42 -7.48
C LEU A 24 -2.89 -5.10 -7.69
N LEU A 25 -1.73 -5.15 -8.33
CA LEU A 25 -0.95 -3.95 -8.66
C LEU A 25 -1.76 -2.95 -9.49
N ARG A 26 -2.42 -3.42 -10.56
CA ARG A 26 -3.27 -2.56 -11.41
C ARG A 26 -4.43 -1.94 -10.64
N ARG A 27 -5.12 -2.73 -9.80
CA ARG A 27 -6.21 -2.23 -8.95
C ARG A 27 -5.71 -1.18 -7.97
N ALA A 28 -4.54 -1.39 -7.36
CA ALA A 28 -3.93 -0.42 -6.47
C ALA A 28 -3.60 0.89 -7.18
N ILE A 29 -3.01 0.83 -8.38
CA ILE A 29 -2.70 2.02 -9.19
C ILE A 29 -3.99 2.77 -9.55
N VAL A 30 -5.03 2.08 -10.07
CA VAL A 30 -6.33 2.70 -10.40
C VAL A 30 -6.92 3.40 -9.19
N ARG A 31 -6.79 2.80 -8.01
CA ARG A 31 -7.30 3.37 -6.76
C ARG A 31 -6.57 4.65 -6.36
N PHE A 32 -5.25 4.68 -6.50
CA PHE A 32 -4.43 5.84 -6.12
C PHE A 32 -4.34 6.91 -7.20
N CYS A 33 -4.54 6.54 -8.47
CA CYS A 33 -4.38 7.44 -9.61
C CYS A 33 -5.60 8.37 -9.75
N PRO A 34 -5.46 9.68 -9.51
CA PRO A 34 -6.55 10.64 -9.73
C PRO A 34 -6.83 10.75 -11.23
N ARG A 35 -8.09 10.58 -11.63
CA ARG A 35 -8.53 10.58 -13.04
C ARG A 35 -8.29 11.90 -13.77
N ASP A 36 -8.22 13.02 -13.03
CA ASP A 36 -8.25 14.37 -13.61
C ASP A 36 -6.87 15.06 -13.60
N LYS A 37 -5.79 14.34 -13.27
CA LYS A 37 -4.44 14.95 -13.19
C LYS A 37 -3.53 14.66 -14.38
N GLY A 38 -4.07 14.17 -15.50
CA GLY A 38 -3.25 13.89 -16.70
C GLY A 38 -2.18 12.82 -16.51
N LEU A 39 -2.36 11.97 -15.48
CA LEU A 39 -1.46 10.87 -15.18
C LEU A 39 -1.71 9.71 -16.14
N GLN A 40 -0.65 9.18 -16.74
CA GLN A 40 -0.72 7.99 -17.57
C GLN A 40 -0.61 6.75 -16.68
N PHE A 41 -1.66 5.94 -16.66
CA PHE A 41 -1.71 4.70 -15.88
C PHE A 41 -0.56 3.75 -16.24
N ASP A 42 -0.28 3.60 -17.52
CA ASP A 42 0.76 2.68 -18.01
C ASP A 42 2.15 3.08 -17.55
N ASP A 43 2.45 4.38 -17.47
CA ASP A 43 3.72 4.90 -16.97
C ASP A 43 3.91 4.56 -15.48
N ILE A 44 2.83 4.67 -14.70
CA ILE A 44 2.86 4.33 -13.27
C ILE A 44 3.03 2.82 -13.09
N GLU A 45 2.33 2.00 -13.88
CA GLU A 45 2.48 0.55 -13.85
C GLU A 45 3.91 0.13 -14.22
N GLN A 46 4.48 0.73 -15.26
CA GLN A 46 5.85 0.46 -15.69
C GLN A 46 6.86 0.83 -14.59
N GLU A 47 6.73 2.02 -14.00
CA GLU A 47 7.59 2.45 -12.89
C GLU A 47 7.48 1.50 -11.68
N ALA A 48 6.27 1.07 -11.34
CA ALA A 48 6.05 0.10 -10.27
C ALA A 48 6.72 -1.25 -10.55
N ARG A 49 6.63 -1.75 -11.79
CA ARG A 49 7.31 -2.97 -12.23
C ARG A 49 8.84 -2.83 -12.19
N MET A 50 9.37 -1.67 -12.59
CA MET A 50 10.80 -1.39 -12.49
C MET A 50 11.31 -1.36 -11.05
N ARG A 51 10.52 -0.82 -10.10
CA ARG A 51 10.85 -0.83 -8.68
C ARG A 51 10.85 -2.24 -8.10
N LEU A 52 9.89 -3.08 -8.48
CA LEU A 52 9.88 -4.50 -8.13
C LEU A 52 11.13 -5.20 -8.65
N TRP A 53 11.45 -5.01 -9.93
CA TRP A 53 12.64 -5.60 -10.55
C TRP A 53 13.93 -5.24 -9.79
N ARG A 54 14.14 -3.94 -9.49
CA ARG A 54 15.30 -3.46 -8.73
C ARG A 54 15.35 -4.09 -7.33
N ALA A 55 14.22 -4.19 -6.64
CA ALA A 55 14.19 -4.80 -5.32
C ALA A 55 14.58 -6.29 -5.34
N LEU A 56 14.20 -7.01 -6.39
CA LEU A 56 14.61 -8.41 -6.58
C LEU A 56 16.09 -8.53 -6.94
N GLN A 57 16.64 -7.57 -7.72
CA GLN A 57 18.08 -7.51 -8.02
C GLN A 57 18.92 -7.20 -6.78
N ASP A 58 18.43 -6.31 -5.91
CA ASP A 58 19.09 -5.94 -4.65
C ASP A 58 18.97 -7.05 -3.57
N GLU A 59 18.46 -8.24 -3.92
CA GLU A 59 18.21 -9.37 -3.02
C GLU A 59 17.40 -8.99 -1.76
N ARG A 60 16.57 -7.95 -1.86
CA ARG A 60 15.73 -7.53 -0.73
C ARG A 60 14.76 -8.65 -0.36
N GLU A 61 14.78 -9.02 0.89
CA GLU A 61 13.84 -9.97 1.44
C GLU A 61 12.44 -9.34 1.50
N VAL A 62 11.59 -9.69 0.53
CA VAL A 62 10.19 -9.27 0.51
C VAL A 62 9.36 -10.37 1.14
N THR A 63 8.98 -10.18 2.39
CA THR A 63 8.16 -11.14 3.16
C THR A 63 6.72 -11.19 2.67
N ASN A 64 6.20 -10.07 2.13
CA ASN A 64 4.83 -9.98 1.63
C ASN A 64 4.77 -9.16 0.33
N TYR A 65 4.64 -9.85 -0.80
CA TYR A 65 4.57 -9.22 -2.12
C TYR A 65 3.30 -8.37 -2.30
N ALA A 66 2.16 -8.77 -1.75
CA ALA A 66 0.92 -8.01 -1.88
C ALA A 66 1.05 -6.62 -1.24
N SER A 67 1.50 -6.56 0.02
CA SER A 67 1.74 -5.29 0.73
C SER A 67 2.86 -4.47 0.08
N TYR A 68 3.90 -5.14 -0.40
CA TYR A 68 5.01 -4.47 -1.07
C TYR A 68 4.58 -3.81 -2.37
N LEU A 69 3.83 -4.51 -3.21
CA LEU A 69 3.30 -3.99 -4.48
C LEU A 69 2.27 -2.88 -4.26
N TYR A 70 1.43 -3.00 -3.23
CA TYR A 70 0.50 -1.93 -2.86
C TYR A 70 1.25 -0.64 -2.49
N ARG A 71 2.32 -0.74 -1.69
CA ARG A 71 3.19 0.40 -1.36
C ARG A 71 3.91 0.96 -2.58
N ILE A 72 4.43 0.09 -3.48
CA ILE A 72 5.06 0.53 -4.73
C ILE A 72 4.06 1.29 -5.59
N ALA A 73 2.83 0.79 -5.74
CA ALA A 73 1.77 1.46 -6.50
C ALA A 73 1.50 2.87 -5.95
N ALA A 74 1.36 2.98 -4.63
CA ALA A 74 1.14 4.26 -3.95
C ALA A 74 2.30 5.23 -4.19
N THR A 75 3.54 4.81 -3.91
CA THR A 75 4.70 5.69 -4.05
C THR A 75 4.99 6.05 -5.50
N ALA A 76 4.80 5.14 -6.46
CA ALA A 76 4.93 5.46 -7.88
C ALA A 76 3.88 6.50 -8.33
N THR A 77 2.66 6.39 -7.83
CA THR A 77 1.59 7.36 -8.08
C THR A 77 1.91 8.73 -7.47
N ILE A 78 2.39 8.79 -6.22
CA ILE A 78 2.81 10.03 -5.56
C ILE A 78 3.92 10.72 -6.38
N ASP A 79 4.93 9.97 -6.80
CA ASP A 79 6.04 10.53 -7.58
C ASP A 79 5.59 11.01 -8.96
N ALA A 80 4.63 10.34 -9.58
CA ALA A 80 4.00 10.78 -10.82
C ALA A 80 3.20 12.08 -10.60
N MET A 81 2.41 12.17 -9.50
CA MET A 81 1.70 13.41 -9.15
C MET A 81 2.65 14.58 -8.90
N ARG A 82 3.72 14.37 -8.13
CA ARG A 82 4.74 15.39 -7.87
C ARG A 82 5.39 15.89 -9.16
N ARG A 83 5.71 14.97 -10.09
CA ARG A 83 6.28 15.34 -11.41
C ARG A 83 5.31 16.17 -12.26
N VAL A 84 4.02 15.83 -12.26
CA VAL A 84 3.00 16.61 -12.96
C VAL A 84 2.82 17.98 -12.29
N GLN A 85 2.76 18.02 -10.97
CA GLN A 85 2.64 19.27 -10.22
C GLN A 85 3.84 20.20 -10.45
N ALA A 86 5.07 19.68 -10.40
CA ALA A 86 6.27 20.46 -10.70
C ALA A 86 6.27 21.06 -12.13
N ARG A 87 5.71 20.33 -13.11
CA ARG A 87 5.53 20.86 -14.48
C ARG A 87 4.42 21.92 -14.57
N HIS A 88 3.40 21.83 -13.71
CA HIS A 88 2.30 22.81 -13.67
C HIS A 88 2.65 24.06 -12.85
N GLU A 89 3.50 23.96 -11.84
CA GLU A 89 4.03 25.11 -11.09
C GLU A 89 4.87 26.02 -11.98
N GLU A 90 5.43 25.50 -13.09
CA GLU A 90 5.99 26.33 -14.17
C GLU A 90 4.92 27.03 -15.03
N GLN A 91 3.64 26.66 -14.93
CA GLN A 91 2.60 27.14 -15.83
C GLN A 91 1.36 27.78 -15.19
N LEU A 92 0.99 27.60 -13.93
CA LEU A 92 -0.19 28.29 -13.33
C LEU A 92 -0.42 27.98 -11.83
N GLU A 93 -0.47 29.04 -11.01
CA GLU A 93 -1.25 29.12 -9.77
C GLU A 93 -2.75 28.95 -10.10
N ILE A 94 -3.41 27.84 -9.80
CA ILE A 94 -4.88 27.82 -9.56
C ILE A 94 -5.37 26.45 -9.02
N LEU A 95 -6.10 26.51 -7.90
CA LEU A 95 -7.20 25.69 -7.38
C LEU A 95 -6.93 24.23 -6.98
N ILE A 96 -6.82 24.07 -5.66
CA ILE A 96 -7.01 22.80 -4.94
C ILE A 96 -8.50 22.63 -4.65
N GLU A 97 -9.15 21.73 -5.35
CA GLU A 97 -10.46 21.21 -4.96
C GLU A 97 -10.32 19.90 -4.18
N GLN A 98 -10.99 19.83 -3.03
CA GLN A 98 -11.00 18.68 -2.14
C GLN A 98 -11.77 17.51 -2.78
N ARG A 99 -11.17 16.34 -2.84
CA ARG A 99 -11.85 15.12 -3.25
C ARG A 99 -12.16 14.23 -2.06
N THR A 100 -13.43 13.90 -1.93
CA THR A 100 -13.92 12.76 -1.15
C THR A 100 -14.09 11.58 -2.11
N ASP A 101 -13.19 10.60 -2.04
CA ASP A 101 -13.35 9.34 -2.76
C ASP A 101 -13.63 8.22 -1.75
N ASP A 102 -14.87 7.67 -1.84
CA ASP A 102 -15.38 6.59 -1.00
C ASP A 102 -14.88 5.22 -1.47
N GLY A 103 -13.60 4.97 -1.35
CA GLY A 103 -13.03 3.67 -1.67
C GLY A 103 -12.70 2.85 -0.43
N ASP A 104 -13.29 1.66 -0.29
CA ASP A 104 -12.92 0.68 0.73
C ASP A 104 -11.45 0.29 0.62
N ILE A 105 -10.74 0.33 1.77
CA ILE A 105 -9.34 -0.06 1.84
C ILE A 105 -9.29 -1.58 1.94
N MET A 106 -8.82 -2.23 0.90
CA MET A 106 -8.58 -3.67 0.90
C MET A 106 -7.19 -3.91 1.50
N LEU A 107 -7.16 -4.33 2.77
CA LEU A 107 -5.95 -4.92 3.36
C LEU A 107 -5.75 -6.28 2.71
N ALA A 108 -4.67 -6.44 1.94
CA ALA A 108 -4.31 -7.74 1.42
C ALA A 108 -3.63 -8.55 2.52
N PRO A 109 -4.17 -9.72 2.91
CA PRO A 109 -3.50 -10.59 3.88
C PRO A 109 -2.16 -11.09 3.30
N ALA A 110 -1.16 -11.18 4.16
CA ALA A 110 0.12 -11.78 3.80
C ALA A 110 -0.07 -13.26 3.43
N PRO A 111 0.52 -13.75 2.34
CA PRO A 111 0.59 -15.18 2.10
C PRO A 111 1.59 -15.78 3.11
N VAL A 112 1.08 -16.46 4.11
CA VAL A 112 1.88 -17.18 5.09
C VAL A 112 2.09 -18.60 4.57
N LYS A 113 3.33 -19.00 4.35
CA LYS A 113 3.70 -20.40 4.11
C LYS A 113 3.78 -21.12 5.47
N ASP A 114 2.63 -21.49 6.02
CA ASP A 114 2.57 -22.18 7.30
C ASP A 114 1.59 -23.37 7.27
N SER A 115 1.62 -24.19 8.32
CA SER A 115 0.71 -25.33 8.47
C SER A 115 -0.76 -24.90 8.40
N PRO A 116 -1.70 -25.79 8.01
CA PRO A 116 -3.12 -25.46 7.90
C PRO A 116 -3.73 -24.85 9.17
N GLU A 117 -3.24 -25.24 10.35
CA GLU A 117 -3.69 -24.73 11.65
C GLU A 117 -3.24 -23.28 11.87
N ARG A 118 -1.95 -22.98 11.62
CA ARG A 118 -1.41 -21.62 11.69
C ARG A 118 -2.02 -20.70 10.63
N LEU A 119 -2.37 -21.25 9.46
CA LEU A 119 -3.10 -20.50 8.43
C LEU A 119 -4.51 -20.13 8.89
N ALA A 120 -5.20 -21.01 9.63
CA ALA A 120 -6.52 -20.73 10.17
C ALA A 120 -6.45 -19.65 11.28
N GLU A 121 -5.53 -19.79 12.23
CA GLU A 121 -5.27 -18.78 13.29
C GLU A 121 -4.89 -17.42 12.71
N SER A 122 -4.01 -17.41 11.70
CA SER A 122 -3.60 -16.18 11.03
C SER A 122 -4.75 -15.51 10.28
N ARG A 123 -5.65 -16.29 9.65
CA ARG A 123 -6.86 -15.75 9.00
C ARG A 123 -7.83 -15.16 10.01
N GLU A 124 -8.08 -15.83 11.11
CA GLU A 124 -8.95 -15.32 12.17
C GLU A 124 -8.40 -14.01 12.76
N ALA A 125 -7.09 -13.94 13.01
CA ALA A 125 -6.44 -12.72 13.48
C ALA A 125 -6.57 -11.57 12.47
N VAL A 126 -6.37 -11.85 11.16
CA VAL A 126 -6.55 -10.85 10.09
C VAL A 126 -8.00 -10.39 10.02
N ASP A 127 -8.98 -11.30 10.09
CA ASP A 127 -10.41 -10.96 10.05
C ASP A 127 -10.81 -10.07 11.23
N LYS A 128 -10.30 -10.32 12.43
CA LYS A 128 -10.51 -9.46 13.61
C LYS A 128 -9.91 -8.06 13.40
N VAL A 129 -8.67 -7.98 12.90
CA VAL A 129 -8.03 -6.69 12.58
C VAL A 129 -8.84 -5.94 11.52
N MET A 130 -9.28 -6.63 10.45
CA MET A 130 -10.11 -6.03 9.40
C MET A 130 -11.43 -5.50 9.94
N SER A 131 -12.11 -6.29 10.78
CA SER A 131 -13.35 -5.89 11.45
C SER A 131 -13.15 -4.65 12.34
N ALA A 132 -12.07 -4.62 13.11
CA ALA A 132 -11.73 -3.48 13.97
C ALA A 132 -11.40 -2.21 13.15
N VAL A 133 -10.65 -2.37 12.04
CA VAL A 133 -10.36 -1.25 11.11
C VAL A 133 -11.66 -0.73 10.49
N ALA A 134 -12.60 -1.61 10.10
CA ALA A 134 -13.88 -1.21 9.51
C ALA A 134 -14.75 -0.36 10.45
N LYS A 135 -14.60 -0.54 11.77
CA LYS A 135 -15.32 0.26 12.79
C LYS A 135 -14.76 1.69 12.97
N LEU A 136 -13.56 1.98 12.46
CA LEU A 136 -12.97 3.32 12.56
C LEU A 136 -13.74 4.35 11.71
N PRO A 137 -13.76 5.63 12.14
CA PRO A 137 -14.24 6.73 11.29
C PRO A 137 -13.48 6.78 9.95
N ASP A 138 -14.13 7.15 8.86
CA ASP A 138 -13.63 7.04 7.49
C ASP A 138 -12.22 7.59 7.28
N ALA A 139 -11.96 8.80 7.78
CA ALA A 139 -10.64 9.41 7.64
C ALA A 139 -9.55 8.63 8.41
N GLN A 140 -9.87 8.11 9.61
CA GLN A 140 -8.93 7.29 10.38
C GLN A 140 -8.74 5.92 9.74
N ARG A 141 -9.83 5.30 9.27
CA ARG A 141 -9.80 4.01 8.56
C ARG A 141 -8.88 4.06 7.35
N ARG A 142 -9.00 5.12 6.51
CA ARG A 142 -8.12 5.32 5.36
C ARG A 142 -6.67 5.53 5.77
N ALA A 143 -6.42 6.41 6.74
CA ALA A 143 -5.06 6.68 7.21
C ALA A 143 -4.38 5.45 7.80
N VAL A 144 -5.08 4.73 8.69
CA VAL A 144 -4.57 3.49 9.33
C VAL A 144 -4.38 2.39 8.29
N GLY A 145 -5.35 2.19 7.39
CA GLY A 145 -5.24 1.16 6.37
C GLY A 145 -4.02 1.34 5.46
N MET A 146 -3.72 2.57 5.04
CA MET A 146 -2.53 2.88 4.27
C MET A 146 -1.25 2.70 5.10
N TYR A 147 -1.26 3.14 6.36
CA TYR A 147 -0.14 2.98 7.28
C TYR A 147 0.19 1.50 7.54
N LEU A 148 -0.81 0.65 7.75
CA LEU A 148 -0.63 -0.80 7.90
C LEU A 148 -0.09 -1.48 6.63
N GLN A 149 -0.24 -0.85 5.46
CA GLN A 149 0.40 -1.27 4.21
C GLN A 149 1.86 -0.78 4.09
N GLY A 150 2.39 -0.13 5.13
CA GLY A 150 3.77 0.33 5.19
C GLY A 150 4.01 1.72 4.58
N MET A 151 2.96 2.52 4.39
CA MET A 151 3.11 3.91 3.99
C MET A 151 3.46 4.80 5.18
N THR A 152 4.26 5.82 4.94
CA THR A 152 4.53 6.85 5.95
C THR A 152 3.35 7.81 6.08
N SER A 153 3.29 8.56 7.19
CA SER A 153 2.27 9.62 7.34
C SER A 153 2.36 10.69 6.24
N GLN A 154 3.55 10.91 5.69
CA GLN A 154 3.74 11.82 4.57
C GLN A 154 3.14 11.24 3.27
N ASP A 155 3.38 9.95 2.98
CA ASP A 155 2.79 9.30 1.81
C ASP A 155 1.25 9.33 1.87
N VAL A 156 0.68 9.09 3.06
CA VAL A 156 -0.77 9.19 3.27
C VAL A 156 -1.27 10.61 3.04
N ALA A 157 -0.54 11.62 3.53
CA ALA A 157 -0.88 13.03 3.34
C ALA A 157 -0.90 13.39 1.84
N ASP A 158 0.14 12.99 1.10
CA ASP A 158 0.26 13.28 -0.33
C ASP A 158 -0.86 12.60 -1.16
N LEU A 159 -1.18 11.34 -0.86
CA LEU A 159 -2.27 10.61 -1.54
C LEU A 159 -3.65 11.19 -1.26
N MET A 160 -3.88 11.62 -0.03
CA MET A 160 -5.19 12.09 0.42
C MET A 160 -5.38 13.60 0.24
N GLY A 161 -4.36 14.34 -0.20
CA GLY A 161 -4.38 15.79 -0.25
C GLY A 161 -4.50 16.43 1.15
N TRP A 162 -3.95 15.78 2.18
CA TRP A 162 -3.98 16.30 3.55
C TRP A 162 -2.64 16.92 3.92
N SER A 163 -2.64 17.74 5.00
CA SER A 163 -1.38 18.14 5.61
C SER A 163 -0.75 16.97 6.39
N GLU A 164 0.58 16.90 6.43
CA GLU A 164 1.30 15.84 7.15
C GLU A 164 0.92 15.78 8.64
N PRO A 165 0.76 16.89 9.39
CA PRO A 165 0.28 16.86 10.77
C PRO A 165 -1.13 16.27 10.93
N LYS A 166 -2.04 16.53 9.96
CA LYS A 166 -3.39 15.91 9.95
C LYS A 166 -3.29 14.41 9.74
N SER A 167 -2.53 13.98 8.77
CA SER A 167 -2.32 12.57 8.46
C SER A 167 -1.74 11.82 9.67
N ARG A 168 -0.67 12.34 10.26
CA ARG A 168 -0.03 11.77 11.46
C ARG A 168 -1.02 11.65 12.62
N ASN A 169 -1.83 12.67 12.87
CA ASN A 169 -2.83 12.66 13.94
C ASN A 169 -3.90 11.58 13.69
N LEU A 170 -4.38 11.45 12.43
CA LEU A 170 -5.39 10.44 12.07
C LEU A 170 -4.83 9.02 12.22
N VAL A 171 -3.59 8.77 11.78
CA VAL A 171 -2.91 7.48 11.98
C VAL A 171 -2.79 7.18 13.48
N TYR A 172 -2.25 8.11 14.26
CA TYR A 172 -2.06 7.92 15.71
C TYR A 172 -3.36 7.62 16.44
N ARG A 173 -4.40 8.43 16.21
CA ARG A 173 -5.72 8.22 16.83
C ARG A 173 -6.35 6.89 16.37
N GLY A 174 -6.30 6.60 15.10
CA GLY A 174 -6.87 5.37 14.56
C GLY A 174 -6.16 4.12 15.07
N LEU A 175 -4.82 4.12 15.18
CA LEU A 175 -4.06 3.02 15.81
C LEU A 175 -4.39 2.87 17.29
N LYS A 176 -4.63 3.97 18.02
CA LYS A 176 -5.05 3.93 19.42
C LYS A 176 -6.42 3.25 19.59
N GLU A 177 -7.39 3.63 18.75
CA GLU A 177 -8.73 3.00 18.76
C GLU A 177 -8.66 1.54 18.32
N LEU A 178 -7.87 1.23 17.29
CA LEU A 178 -7.66 -0.12 16.83
C LEU A 178 -7.11 -1.03 17.95
N ARG A 179 -6.05 -0.58 18.63
CA ARG A 179 -5.49 -1.32 19.79
C ARG A 179 -6.52 -1.54 20.89
N LYS A 180 -7.34 -0.53 21.18
CA LYS A 180 -8.42 -0.66 22.17
C LYS A 180 -9.43 -1.72 21.76
N SER A 181 -9.91 -1.68 20.51
CA SER A 181 -10.87 -2.65 19.99
C SER A 181 -10.33 -4.08 20.00
N LEU A 182 -9.05 -4.27 19.62
CA LEU A 182 -8.42 -5.59 19.61
C LEU A 182 -8.24 -6.16 21.03
N ARG A 183 -7.90 -5.34 22.01
CA ARG A 183 -7.83 -5.77 23.42
C ARG A 183 -9.19 -6.19 23.97
N GLU A 184 -10.26 -5.48 23.62
CA GLU A 184 -11.63 -5.85 23.97
C GLU A 184 -12.05 -7.20 23.37
N GLU A 185 -11.46 -7.59 22.23
CA GLU A 185 -11.64 -8.88 21.56
C GLU A 185 -10.62 -9.96 22.02
N GLY A 186 -9.83 -9.67 23.08
CA GLY A 186 -8.86 -10.60 23.69
C GLY A 186 -7.58 -10.80 22.90
N ILE A 187 -7.27 -9.88 21.96
CA ILE A 187 -6.04 -9.89 21.19
C ILE A 187 -5.07 -8.86 21.79
N ASP A 188 -4.04 -9.35 22.47
CA ASP A 188 -2.98 -8.51 23.02
C ASP A 188 -1.78 -8.53 22.07
N TYR A 189 -1.56 -7.44 21.33
CA TYR A 189 -0.37 -7.23 20.52
C TYR A 189 0.60 -6.31 21.26
N GLU A 190 1.70 -6.85 21.73
CA GLU A 190 2.89 -6.05 22.02
C GLU A 190 3.53 -5.65 20.70
N ILE A 191 3.38 -4.38 20.33
CA ILE A 191 4.15 -3.78 19.22
C ILE A 191 5.28 -3.02 19.90
N GLU A 192 6.50 -3.57 19.81
CA GLU A 192 7.73 -2.85 20.12
C GLU A 192 7.90 -1.62 19.21
#